data_cfa42ed4a024d368af14d5ef866482aa
#
_entry.id   cfa42ed4a024d368af14d5ef866482aa
#
_cell.length_a   1.000
_cell.length_b   1.000
_cell.length_c   1.000
_cell.angle_alpha   90.00
_cell.angle_beta   90.00
_cell.angle_gamma   90.00
#
_symmetry.space_group_name_H-M   'P 1'
#
loop_
_entity.id
_entity.type
_entity.pdbx_description
1 polymer ?
#
loop_
_entity_poly.entity_id
_entity_poly.type
_entity_poly.pdbx_seq_one_letter_code
_entity_poly.pdbx_strand_id
1 'polypeptide(L)'
;GFALDALLERGGAGLFLDMGLGKTLTSIAVMDVLHEADPSMRFLVVAPPLIAKYSWPDELAKWSGLHSLDWTVLDGSPKKRLEKLESGAAVTVVSQGLLKWLDDNMDRWPWRLWVVDELSGYKNPGSVRFRVLKARRANLNAHPLPSGGRSRTTGPKARVLGLTGTPATKNLLDLWAQMYLLDGGATLGPTMSGYRDEWFRPTRVIQGPYGPQAVEWEPRAGARRAILGAVAPECMS
;
A
#
# COMPACT_ATOMS: atom_id res chain seq x y z
N GLY A 1 3.17 -13.08 -15.51
CA GLY A 1 2.86 -11.75 -16.08
C GLY A 1 3.37 -10.63 -15.19
N PHE A 2 3.36 -9.36 -15.68
CA PHE A 2 4.03 -8.20 -15.06
C PHE A 2 3.86 -8.09 -13.52
N ALA A 3 2.63 -8.14 -13.01
CA ALA A 3 2.40 -7.96 -11.58
C ALA A 3 3.07 -9.06 -10.73
N LEU A 4 2.98 -10.31 -11.16
CA LEU A 4 3.58 -11.44 -10.44
C LEU A 4 5.11 -11.36 -10.50
N ASP A 5 5.68 -11.10 -11.66
CA ASP A 5 7.14 -11.01 -11.86
C ASP A 5 7.72 -9.87 -11.01
N ALA A 6 7.11 -8.69 -11.04
CA ALA A 6 7.52 -7.54 -10.23
C ALA A 6 7.40 -7.80 -8.72
N LEU A 7 6.35 -8.49 -8.26
CA LEU A 7 6.19 -8.87 -6.85
C LEU A 7 7.24 -9.88 -6.40
N LEU A 8 7.61 -10.84 -7.27
CA LEU A 8 8.61 -11.86 -6.93
C LEU A 8 10.03 -11.28 -6.93
N GLU A 9 10.36 -10.44 -7.90
CA GLU A 9 11.69 -9.87 -8.07
C GLU A 9 11.96 -8.67 -7.14
N ARG A 10 11.02 -7.73 -7.07
CA ARG A 10 11.20 -6.42 -6.42
C ARG A 10 10.41 -6.26 -5.12
N GLY A 11 9.43 -7.13 -4.88
CA GLY A 11 8.58 -7.09 -3.70
C GLY A 11 7.45 -6.05 -3.74
N GLY A 12 7.25 -5.38 -4.88
CA GLY A 12 6.15 -4.45 -5.10
C GLY A 12 5.84 -4.22 -6.56
N ALA A 13 4.58 -3.90 -6.86
CA ALA A 13 4.11 -3.54 -8.20
C ALA A 13 2.93 -2.58 -8.14
N GLY A 14 2.81 -1.70 -9.12
CA GLY A 14 1.66 -0.81 -9.32
C GLY A 14 0.86 -1.19 -10.56
N LEU A 15 -0.45 -1.36 -10.42
CA LEU A 15 -1.39 -1.44 -11.54
C LEU A 15 -2.09 -0.09 -11.68
N PHE A 16 -1.53 0.77 -12.52
CA PHE A 16 -1.98 2.14 -12.77
C PHE A 16 -2.85 2.15 -14.04
N LEU A 17 -3.96 1.44 -13.95
CA LEU A 17 -4.88 1.20 -15.06
C LEU A 17 -6.19 1.95 -14.83
N ASP A 18 -6.83 2.41 -15.87
CA ASP A 18 -8.15 3.03 -15.80
C ASP A 18 -9.20 2.13 -15.15
N MET A 19 -10.33 2.72 -14.76
CA MET A 19 -11.46 1.97 -14.21
C MET A 19 -11.97 0.95 -15.23
N GLY A 20 -12.33 -0.25 -14.74
CA GLY A 20 -12.84 -1.32 -15.60
C GLY A 20 -11.78 -2.18 -16.30
N LEU A 21 -10.49 -1.84 -16.24
CA LEU A 21 -9.42 -2.61 -16.89
C LEU A 21 -8.93 -3.83 -16.07
N GLY A 22 -9.78 -4.40 -15.24
CA GLY A 22 -9.53 -5.70 -14.61
C GLY A 22 -8.52 -5.72 -13.45
N LYS A 23 -8.20 -4.57 -12.83
CA LYS A 23 -7.26 -4.52 -11.67
C LYS A 23 -7.59 -5.51 -10.58
N THR A 24 -8.86 -5.58 -10.18
CA THR A 24 -9.34 -6.49 -9.12
C THR A 24 -9.17 -7.94 -9.54
N LEU A 25 -9.58 -8.31 -10.74
CA LEU A 25 -9.42 -9.67 -11.26
C LEU A 25 -7.95 -10.07 -11.39
N THR A 26 -7.10 -9.17 -11.87
CA THR A 26 -5.65 -9.40 -11.92
C THR A 26 -5.08 -9.65 -10.51
N SER A 27 -5.55 -8.90 -9.52
CA SER A 27 -5.11 -9.10 -8.13
C SER A 27 -5.57 -10.44 -7.56
N ILE A 28 -6.81 -10.86 -7.85
CA ILE A 28 -7.34 -12.17 -7.46
C ILE A 28 -6.49 -13.28 -8.10
N ALA A 29 -6.23 -13.19 -9.39
CA ALA A 29 -5.41 -14.18 -10.10
C ALA A 29 -3.97 -14.26 -9.54
N VAL A 30 -3.36 -13.13 -9.18
CA VAL A 30 -2.02 -13.12 -8.55
C VAL A 30 -2.06 -13.79 -7.17
N MET A 31 -3.08 -13.49 -6.36
CA MET A 31 -3.24 -14.13 -5.05
C MET A 31 -3.45 -15.64 -5.17
N ASP A 32 -4.26 -16.07 -6.13
CA ASP A 32 -4.55 -17.48 -6.35
C ASP A 32 -3.31 -18.27 -6.78
N VAL A 33 -2.55 -17.79 -7.77
CA VAL A 33 -1.29 -18.40 -8.20
C VAL A 33 -0.30 -18.52 -7.04
N LEU A 34 -0.22 -17.50 -6.18
CA LEU A 34 0.68 -17.54 -5.01
C LEU A 34 0.16 -18.49 -3.91
N HIS A 35 -1.15 -18.61 -3.76
CA HIS A 35 -1.77 -19.52 -2.82
C HIS A 35 -1.66 -20.98 -3.27
N GLU A 36 -1.80 -21.26 -4.55
CA GLU A 36 -1.53 -22.59 -5.13
C GLU A 36 -0.08 -23.03 -4.89
N ALA A 37 0.86 -22.10 -5.04
CA ALA A 37 2.28 -22.37 -4.79
C ALA A 37 2.62 -22.54 -3.30
N ASP A 38 1.92 -21.84 -2.42
CA ASP A 38 2.07 -21.88 -0.96
C ASP A 38 0.71 -21.68 -0.27
N PRO A 39 -0.01 -22.77 0.06
CA PRO A 39 -1.32 -22.69 0.73
C PRO A 39 -1.30 -22.04 2.12
N SER A 40 -0.13 -21.88 2.73
CA SER A 40 0.02 -21.13 3.99
C SER A 40 0.03 -19.62 3.79
N MET A 41 0.17 -19.14 2.55
CA MET A 41 0.24 -17.72 2.23
C MET A 41 -1.08 -17.02 2.50
N ARG A 42 -1.01 -15.85 3.13
CA ARG A 42 -2.19 -15.02 3.47
C ARG A 42 -2.06 -13.65 2.85
N PHE A 43 -3.20 -13.09 2.46
CA PHE A 43 -3.33 -11.86 1.70
C PHE A 43 -4.18 -10.83 2.45
N LEU A 44 -3.76 -9.57 2.43
CA LEU A 44 -4.52 -8.45 2.98
C LEU A 44 -4.97 -7.54 1.84
N VAL A 45 -6.25 -7.36 1.69
CA VAL A 45 -6.81 -6.34 0.79
C VAL A 45 -7.21 -5.13 1.61
N VAL A 46 -6.60 -3.98 1.31
CA VAL A 46 -6.90 -2.70 1.95
C VAL A 46 -7.58 -1.80 0.93
N ALA A 47 -8.83 -1.44 1.15
CA ALA A 47 -9.62 -0.66 0.20
C ALA A 47 -10.43 0.46 0.87
N PRO A 48 -10.96 1.43 0.11
CA PRO A 48 -11.95 2.38 0.61
C PRO A 48 -13.15 1.68 1.24
N PRO A 49 -13.86 2.29 2.22
CA PRO A 49 -14.88 1.59 3.02
C PRO A 49 -15.97 0.86 2.22
N LEU A 50 -16.54 1.51 1.20
CA LEU A 50 -17.58 0.88 0.37
C LEU A 50 -17.02 -0.20 -0.55
N ILE A 51 -15.83 0.01 -1.08
CA ILE A 51 -15.13 -0.95 -1.94
C ILE A 51 -14.75 -2.20 -1.13
N ALA A 52 -14.23 -2.04 0.09
CA ALA A 52 -13.91 -3.15 0.97
C ALA A 52 -15.14 -3.96 1.40
N LYS A 53 -16.29 -3.26 1.62
CA LYS A 53 -17.49 -3.90 2.12
C LYS A 53 -18.29 -4.62 1.03
N TYR A 54 -18.29 -4.10 -0.18
CA TYR A 54 -19.16 -4.59 -1.26
C TYR A 54 -18.38 -5.07 -2.47
N SER A 55 -17.58 -4.22 -3.11
CA SER A 55 -16.97 -4.54 -4.40
C SER A 55 -15.99 -5.71 -4.35
N TRP A 56 -15.13 -5.76 -3.35
CA TRP A 56 -14.17 -6.87 -3.20
C TRP A 56 -14.84 -8.21 -2.92
N PRO A 57 -15.80 -8.33 -1.95
CA PRO A 57 -16.55 -9.57 -1.76
C PRO A 57 -17.32 -10.01 -2.99
N ASP A 58 -17.97 -9.06 -3.69
CA ASP A 58 -18.74 -9.35 -4.91
C ASP A 58 -17.83 -9.89 -6.03
N GLU A 59 -16.66 -9.30 -6.23
CA GLU A 59 -15.69 -9.78 -7.24
C GLU A 59 -15.09 -11.15 -6.85
N LEU A 60 -14.72 -11.36 -5.59
CA LEU A 60 -14.26 -12.66 -5.12
C LEU A 60 -15.33 -13.75 -5.30
N ALA A 61 -16.59 -13.47 -4.96
CA ALA A 61 -17.70 -14.38 -5.17
C ALA A 61 -17.98 -14.66 -6.65
N LYS A 62 -17.98 -13.62 -7.49
CA LYS A 62 -18.20 -13.71 -8.92
C LYS A 62 -17.20 -14.63 -9.63
N TRP A 63 -15.94 -14.57 -9.22
CA TRP A 63 -14.84 -15.34 -9.81
C TRP A 63 -14.51 -16.63 -9.06
N SER A 64 -15.33 -17.05 -8.10
CA SER A 64 -15.09 -18.24 -7.25
C SER A 64 -14.92 -19.56 -8.02
N GLY A 65 -15.37 -19.63 -9.26
CA GLY A 65 -15.11 -20.77 -10.15
C GLY A 65 -13.70 -20.79 -10.78
N LEU A 66 -12.92 -19.71 -10.60
CA LEU A 66 -11.57 -19.55 -11.18
C LEU A 66 -10.47 -19.46 -10.13
N HIS A 67 -10.79 -19.53 -8.84
CA HIS A 67 -9.81 -19.50 -7.76
C HIS A 67 -10.29 -20.36 -6.57
N SER A 68 -9.34 -20.76 -5.73
CA SER A 68 -9.59 -21.56 -4.51
C SER A 68 -9.54 -20.74 -3.21
N LEU A 69 -9.44 -19.41 -3.31
CA LEU A 69 -9.28 -18.53 -2.16
C LEU A 69 -10.57 -18.40 -1.35
N ASP A 70 -10.51 -18.70 -0.06
CA ASP A 70 -11.51 -18.30 0.91
C ASP A 70 -11.22 -16.87 1.41
N TRP A 71 -12.26 -16.16 1.83
CA TRP A 71 -12.08 -14.76 2.25
C TRP A 71 -12.98 -14.35 3.42
N THR A 72 -12.54 -13.32 4.11
CA THR A 72 -13.33 -12.66 5.16
C THR A 72 -13.24 -11.14 5.02
N VAL A 73 -14.31 -10.45 5.42
CA VAL A 73 -14.35 -8.97 5.45
C VAL A 73 -14.35 -8.51 6.90
N LEU A 74 -13.36 -7.70 7.30
CA LEU A 74 -13.28 -7.14 8.65
C LEU A 74 -14.25 -5.98 8.82
N ASP A 75 -15.47 -6.31 9.19
CA ASP A 75 -16.54 -5.35 9.53
C ASP A 75 -17.25 -5.74 10.83
N GLY A 76 -18.21 -4.91 11.25
CA GLY A 76 -19.01 -5.15 12.45
C GLY A 76 -18.33 -4.70 13.74
N SER A 77 -18.76 -5.27 14.87
CA SER A 77 -18.23 -4.95 16.20
C SER A 77 -16.80 -5.43 16.38
N PRO A 78 -16.03 -4.86 17.33
CA PRO A 78 -14.67 -5.34 17.62
C PRO A 78 -14.58 -6.85 17.87
N LYS A 79 -15.52 -7.42 18.60
CA LYS A 79 -15.59 -8.87 18.86
C LYS A 79 -15.75 -9.67 17.57
N LYS A 80 -16.68 -9.29 16.70
CA LYS A 80 -16.88 -9.95 15.40
C LYS A 80 -15.64 -9.87 14.50
N ARG A 81 -14.90 -8.76 14.54
CA ARG A 81 -13.66 -8.62 13.78
C ARG A 81 -12.57 -9.56 14.28
N LEU A 82 -12.43 -9.75 15.59
CA LEU A 82 -11.49 -10.71 16.18
C LEU A 82 -11.85 -12.15 15.76
N GLU A 83 -13.12 -12.55 15.87
CA GLU A 83 -13.61 -13.86 15.41
C GLU A 83 -13.28 -14.09 13.93
N LYS A 84 -13.42 -13.05 13.08
CA LYS A 84 -13.08 -13.11 11.66
C LYS A 84 -11.57 -13.22 11.41
N LEU A 85 -10.73 -12.59 12.22
CA LEU A 85 -9.27 -12.75 12.14
C LEU A 85 -8.83 -14.17 12.53
N GLU A 86 -9.49 -14.76 13.53
CA GLU A 86 -9.24 -16.13 13.98
C GLU A 86 -9.66 -17.20 12.97
N SER A 87 -10.54 -16.88 12.01
CA SER A 87 -10.93 -17.79 10.93
C SER A 87 -9.75 -18.23 10.05
N GLY A 88 -8.70 -17.42 9.99
CA GLY A 88 -7.50 -17.72 9.21
C GLY A 88 -7.70 -17.76 7.69
N ALA A 89 -8.74 -17.09 7.18
CA ALA A 89 -9.03 -17.05 5.75
C ALA A 89 -7.82 -16.61 4.91
N ALA A 90 -7.68 -17.15 3.71
CA ALA A 90 -6.59 -16.84 2.80
C ALA A 90 -6.56 -15.34 2.47
N VAL A 91 -7.73 -14.73 2.23
CA VAL A 91 -7.87 -13.30 1.94
C VAL A 91 -8.63 -12.60 3.06
N THR A 92 -8.02 -11.59 3.64
CA THR A 92 -8.67 -10.68 4.59
C THR A 92 -8.89 -9.34 3.92
N VAL A 93 -10.14 -8.89 3.80
CA VAL A 93 -10.51 -7.58 3.25
C VAL A 93 -10.77 -6.61 4.39
N VAL A 94 -10.10 -5.46 4.38
CA VAL A 94 -10.22 -4.44 5.42
C VAL A 94 -10.39 -3.05 4.82
N SER A 95 -11.23 -2.22 5.43
CA SER A 95 -11.29 -0.82 5.04
C SER A 95 -10.06 -0.05 5.56
N GLN A 96 -9.58 0.94 4.76
CA GLN A 96 -8.45 1.79 5.16
C GLN A 96 -8.66 2.49 6.52
N GLY A 97 -9.92 2.75 6.92
CA GLY A 97 -10.24 3.34 8.21
C GLY A 97 -9.99 2.41 9.41
N LEU A 98 -9.94 1.10 9.17
CA LEU A 98 -9.69 0.11 10.22
C LEU A 98 -8.22 -0.28 10.37
N LEU A 99 -7.31 0.25 9.55
CA LEU A 99 -5.87 -0.09 9.64
C LEU A 99 -5.26 0.17 11.01
N LYS A 100 -5.63 1.30 11.65
CA LYS A 100 -5.16 1.60 13.00
C LYS A 100 -5.68 0.59 14.01
N TRP A 101 -6.98 0.26 13.94
CA TRP A 101 -7.58 -0.76 14.79
C TRP A 101 -6.90 -2.12 14.60
N LEU A 102 -6.66 -2.51 13.35
CA LEU A 102 -5.98 -3.76 13.02
C LEU A 102 -4.57 -3.80 13.62
N ASP A 103 -3.83 -2.70 13.51
CA ASP A 103 -2.49 -2.55 14.07
C ASP A 103 -2.46 -2.63 15.59
N ASP A 104 -3.47 -2.05 16.27
CA ASP A 104 -3.59 -2.06 17.72
C ASP A 104 -4.02 -3.43 18.30
N ASN A 105 -4.63 -4.29 17.49
CA ASN A 105 -5.18 -5.58 17.93
C ASN A 105 -4.39 -6.79 17.42
N MET A 106 -3.31 -6.58 16.68
CA MET A 106 -2.48 -7.67 16.17
C MET A 106 -0.98 -7.37 16.33
N ASP A 107 -0.31 -8.14 17.16
CA ASP A 107 1.15 -8.05 17.33
C ASP A 107 1.92 -8.44 16.07
N ARG A 108 1.42 -9.43 15.35
CA ARG A 108 2.04 -9.94 14.12
C ARG A 108 1.03 -9.97 12.98
N TRP A 109 1.45 -9.50 11.82
CA TRP A 109 0.65 -9.57 10.63
C TRP A 109 1.02 -10.82 9.81
N PRO A 110 0.07 -11.75 9.57
CA PRO A 110 0.35 -12.99 8.83
C PRO A 110 0.41 -12.77 7.31
N TRP A 111 -0.11 -11.66 6.84
CA TRP A 111 -0.28 -11.39 5.42
C TRP A 111 1.05 -11.03 4.74
N ARG A 112 1.48 -11.87 3.80
CA ARG A 112 2.74 -11.76 3.07
C ARG A 112 2.63 -10.90 1.81
N LEU A 113 1.43 -10.78 1.24
CA LEU A 113 1.11 -9.86 0.15
C LEU A 113 -0.07 -8.97 0.56
N TRP A 114 0.07 -7.68 0.30
CA TRP A 114 -1.00 -6.71 0.46
C TRP A 114 -1.43 -6.17 -0.89
N VAL A 115 -2.73 -6.14 -1.13
CA VAL A 115 -3.34 -5.41 -2.23
C VAL A 115 -3.87 -4.10 -1.65
N VAL A 116 -3.28 -2.97 -2.07
CA VAL A 116 -3.69 -1.64 -1.62
C VAL A 116 -4.49 -0.98 -2.72
N ASP A 117 -5.80 -1.05 -2.59
CA ASP A 117 -6.73 -0.48 -3.55
C ASP A 117 -6.90 1.02 -3.31
N GLU A 118 -7.05 1.78 -4.40
CA GLU A 118 -7.03 3.24 -4.44
C GLU A 118 -5.74 3.81 -3.78
N LEU A 119 -4.58 3.37 -4.29
CA LEU A 119 -3.25 3.77 -3.79
C LEU A 119 -3.07 5.29 -3.76
N SER A 120 -3.72 6.03 -4.66
CA SER A 120 -3.78 7.50 -4.67
C SER A 120 -4.29 8.12 -3.37
N GLY A 121 -5.03 7.37 -2.56
CA GLY A 121 -5.43 7.75 -1.21
C GLY A 121 -4.28 7.88 -0.20
N TYR A 122 -3.09 7.38 -0.50
CA TYR A 122 -1.93 7.35 0.40
C TYR A 122 -0.88 8.42 0.14
N LYS A 123 -1.23 9.49 -0.57
CA LYS A 123 -0.36 10.61 -0.92
C LYS A 123 0.20 11.40 0.27
N ASN A 124 -0.46 11.36 1.43
CA ASN A 124 0.00 12.06 2.64
C ASN A 124 0.81 11.12 3.57
N PRO A 125 2.16 11.28 3.64
CA PRO A 125 3.02 10.46 4.49
C PRO A 125 2.81 10.69 5.99
N GLY A 126 2.15 11.78 6.39
CA GLY A 126 1.76 12.06 7.77
C GLY A 126 0.47 11.35 8.21
N SER A 127 -0.29 10.74 7.29
CA SER A 127 -1.54 10.07 7.65
C SER A 127 -1.30 8.81 8.49
N VAL A 128 -2.22 8.52 9.41
CA VAL A 128 -2.14 7.32 10.27
C VAL A 128 -2.06 6.05 9.44
N ARG A 129 -2.92 5.93 8.42
CA ARG A 129 -2.96 4.75 7.53
C ARG A 129 -1.64 4.53 6.78
N PHE A 130 -0.99 5.58 6.29
CA PHE A 130 0.32 5.46 5.66
C PHE A 130 1.38 5.00 6.66
N ARG A 131 1.41 5.59 7.86
CA ARG A 131 2.40 5.24 8.90
C ARG A 131 2.27 3.79 9.35
N VAL A 132 1.04 3.28 9.49
CA VAL A 132 0.78 1.87 9.81
C VAL A 132 1.35 0.96 8.72
N LEU A 133 0.94 1.16 7.47
CA LEU A 133 1.42 0.32 6.36
C LEU A 133 2.94 0.43 6.19
N LYS A 134 3.51 1.62 6.30
CA LYS A 134 4.97 1.83 6.23
C LYS A 134 5.71 1.03 7.29
N ALA A 135 5.26 1.05 8.54
CA ALA A 135 5.89 0.33 9.63
C ALA A 135 5.80 -1.19 9.42
N ARG A 136 4.60 -1.69 9.13
CA ARG A 136 4.34 -3.12 8.93
C ARG A 136 4.99 -3.68 7.67
N ARG A 137 5.10 -2.88 6.60
CA ARG A 137 5.82 -3.30 5.40
C ARG A 137 7.29 -3.57 5.67
N ALA A 138 7.93 -2.73 6.44
CA ALA A 138 9.33 -2.88 6.80
C ALA A 138 9.56 -4.12 7.69
N ASN A 139 8.58 -4.45 8.53
CA ASN A 139 8.62 -5.60 9.42
C ASN A 139 7.19 -6.01 9.83
N LEU A 140 6.72 -7.16 9.39
CA LEU A 140 5.38 -7.69 9.72
C LEU A 140 5.17 -7.90 11.22
N ASN A 141 6.25 -8.02 12.00
CA ASN A 141 6.24 -8.16 13.45
C ASN A 141 6.46 -6.82 14.19
N ALA A 142 6.56 -5.69 13.46
CA ALA A 142 6.77 -4.40 14.08
C ALA A 142 5.50 -3.91 14.77
N HIS A 143 5.57 -3.72 16.08
CA HIS A 143 4.58 -2.93 16.81
C HIS A 143 4.97 -1.46 16.73
N PRO A 144 4.06 -0.54 16.38
CA PRO A 144 4.32 0.88 16.55
C PRO A 144 4.44 1.15 18.06
N LEU A 145 5.62 1.52 18.51
CA LEU A 145 5.80 1.96 19.90
C LEU A 145 4.96 3.23 20.13
N PRO A 146 4.25 3.37 21.26
CA PRO A 146 3.45 4.53 21.58
C PRO A 146 4.20 5.87 21.51
N SER A 147 5.51 5.85 21.65
CA SER A 147 6.42 7.00 21.65
C SER A 147 7.09 7.30 20.30
N GLY A 148 6.67 6.68 19.20
CA GLY A 148 7.27 6.90 17.89
C GLY A 148 8.66 6.28 17.71
N GLY A 149 9.13 5.47 18.66
CA GLY A 149 10.37 4.69 18.54
C GLY A 149 10.25 3.64 17.44
N ARG A 150 11.27 3.50 16.60
CA ARG A 150 11.33 2.46 15.56
C ARG A 150 11.77 1.15 16.19
N SER A 151 10.95 0.11 16.11
CA SER A 151 11.45 -1.24 16.35
C SER A 151 12.51 -1.55 15.27
N ARG A 152 13.74 -1.81 15.69
CA ARG A 152 14.87 -2.18 14.79
C ARG A 152 14.91 -3.68 14.52
N THR A 153 13.85 -4.42 14.80
CA THR A 153 13.81 -5.85 14.56
C THR A 153 13.71 -6.14 13.08
N THR A 154 14.70 -6.82 12.54
CA THR A 154 14.64 -7.41 11.20
C THR A 154 13.62 -8.53 11.22
N GLY A 155 12.60 -8.43 10.38
CA GLY A 155 11.53 -9.42 10.25
C GLY A 155 11.13 -9.63 8.80
N PRO A 156 10.21 -10.56 8.53
CA PRO A 156 9.70 -10.76 7.19
C PRO A 156 9.02 -9.48 6.68
N LYS A 157 9.26 -9.16 5.41
CA LYS A 157 8.68 -8.00 4.73
C LYS A 157 7.42 -8.41 3.96
N ALA A 158 6.44 -7.52 3.90
CA ALA A 158 5.31 -7.70 3.00
C ALA A 158 5.67 -7.30 1.57
N ARG A 159 5.09 -8.03 0.60
CA ARG A 159 4.97 -7.57 -0.79
C ARG A 159 3.76 -6.67 -0.92
N VAL A 160 3.77 -5.72 -1.85
CA VAL A 160 2.66 -4.78 -2.03
C VAL A 160 2.28 -4.66 -3.50
N LEU A 161 1.01 -4.93 -3.79
CA LEU A 161 0.37 -4.65 -5.07
C LEU A 161 -0.54 -3.43 -4.90
N GLY A 162 -0.17 -2.32 -5.51
CA GLY A 162 -0.95 -1.09 -5.45
C GLY A 162 -1.83 -0.92 -6.67
N LEU A 163 -3.10 -0.57 -6.45
CA LEU A 163 -4.08 -0.35 -7.51
C LEU A 163 -4.51 1.11 -7.51
N THR A 164 -4.51 1.75 -8.68
CA THR A 164 -5.11 3.07 -8.86
C THR A 164 -5.46 3.33 -10.32
N GLY A 165 -6.56 4.03 -10.56
CA GLY A 165 -6.91 4.54 -11.89
C GLY A 165 -6.23 5.87 -12.22
N THR A 166 -5.81 6.60 -11.22
CA THR A 166 -5.20 7.92 -11.39
C THR A 166 -3.97 8.03 -10.50
N PRO A 167 -2.78 7.59 -10.96
CA PRO A 167 -1.56 7.93 -10.28
C PRO A 167 -1.47 9.45 -10.15
N ALA A 168 -0.89 9.96 -9.06
CA ALA A 168 -0.87 11.40 -8.75
C ALA A 168 -0.12 12.20 -9.83
N THR A 169 -0.80 12.46 -10.94
CA THR A 169 -0.24 13.17 -12.10
C THR A 169 -0.21 14.68 -11.93
N LYS A 170 -1.02 15.22 -11.01
CA LYS A 170 -1.13 16.68 -10.80
C LYS A 170 -0.01 17.22 -9.90
N ASN A 171 0.37 16.45 -8.87
CA ASN A 171 1.45 16.84 -7.96
C ASN A 171 2.43 15.68 -7.80
N LEU A 172 3.63 15.83 -8.34
CA LEU A 172 4.68 14.82 -8.26
C LEU A 172 5.13 14.51 -6.82
N LEU A 173 4.94 15.45 -5.88
CA LEU A 173 5.20 15.20 -4.46
C LEU A 173 4.34 14.06 -3.90
N ASP A 174 3.12 13.89 -4.42
CA ASP A 174 2.18 12.87 -3.98
C ASP A 174 2.62 11.44 -4.37
N LEU A 175 3.53 11.31 -5.36
CA LEU A 175 4.05 10.02 -5.80
C LEU A 175 4.96 9.35 -4.77
N TRP A 176 5.72 10.13 -4.00
CA TRP A 176 6.69 9.54 -3.07
C TRP A 176 6.05 8.56 -2.09
N ALA A 177 4.96 8.94 -1.45
CA ALA A 177 4.30 8.09 -0.46
C ALA A 177 3.71 6.82 -1.09
N GLN A 178 3.15 6.94 -2.30
CA GLN A 178 2.61 5.81 -3.05
C GLN A 178 3.71 4.82 -3.44
N MET A 179 4.79 5.32 -4.05
CA MET A 179 5.95 4.50 -4.43
C MET A 179 6.63 3.89 -3.21
N TYR A 180 6.75 4.65 -2.11
CA TYR A 180 7.32 4.11 -0.87
C TYR A 180 6.55 2.88 -0.37
N LEU A 181 5.23 2.84 -0.48
CA LEU A 181 4.45 1.65 -0.10
C LEU A 181 4.74 0.47 -1.03
N LEU A 182 5.01 0.69 -2.30
CA LEU A 182 5.33 -0.37 -3.26
C LEU A 182 6.73 -0.95 -3.04
N ASP A 183 7.76 -0.10 -2.94
CA ASP A 183 9.17 -0.50 -3.02
C ASP A 183 10.00 -0.23 -1.74
N GLY A 184 9.41 0.46 -0.74
CA GLY A 184 10.12 0.80 0.49
C GLY A 184 11.12 1.94 0.35
N GLY A 185 11.00 2.74 -0.72
CA GLY A 185 11.87 3.88 -1.00
C GLY A 185 13.05 3.56 -1.90
N ALA A 186 13.01 2.43 -2.63
CA ALA A 186 14.06 2.06 -3.58
C ALA A 186 14.11 3.03 -4.77
N THR A 187 12.94 3.39 -5.32
CA THR A 187 12.84 4.24 -6.52
C THR A 187 12.99 5.73 -6.22
N LEU A 188 12.24 6.27 -5.24
CA LEU A 188 12.17 7.71 -4.98
C LEU A 188 12.87 8.12 -3.66
N GLY A 189 13.71 7.26 -3.13
CA GLY A 189 14.47 7.51 -1.91
C GLY A 189 13.72 7.19 -0.62
N PRO A 190 14.46 6.98 0.50
CA PRO A 190 13.91 6.48 1.76
C PRO A 190 13.15 7.54 2.57
N THR A 191 13.27 8.83 2.21
CA THR A 191 12.64 9.92 2.95
C THR A 191 11.99 10.95 2.03
N MET A 192 10.83 11.48 2.45
CA MET A 192 10.15 12.57 1.74
C MET A 192 10.99 13.85 1.66
N SER A 193 11.80 14.14 2.69
CA SER A 193 12.72 15.29 2.67
C SER A 193 13.77 15.13 1.59
N GLY A 194 14.46 13.97 1.54
CA GLY A 194 15.46 13.70 0.50
C GLY A 194 14.87 13.80 -0.91
N TYR A 195 13.69 13.22 -1.13
CA TYR A 195 12.98 13.32 -2.40
C TYR A 195 12.68 14.78 -2.79
N ARG A 196 12.22 15.62 -1.83
CA ARG A 196 12.00 17.04 -2.08
C ARG A 196 13.29 17.80 -2.39
N ASP A 197 14.33 17.58 -1.59
CA ASP A 197 15.60 18.29 -1.73
C ASP A 197 16.29 17.96 -3.07
N GLU A 198 16.14 16.75 -3.55
CA GLU A 198 16.71 16.31 -4.82
C GLU A 198 15.94 16.86 -6.04
N TRP A 199 14.60 16.73 -6.02
CA TRP A 199 13.78 16.92 -7.23
C TRP A 199 13.00 18.23 -7.27
N PHE A 200 12.90 18.96 -6.15
CA PHE A 200 12.08 20.17 -6.06
C PHE A 200 12.87 21.36 -5.54
N ARG A 201 12.32 22.54 -5.77
CA ARG A 201 12.77 23.78 -5.13
C ARG A 201 11.61 24.44 -4.40
N PRO A 202 11.86 25.12 -3.25
CA PRO A 202 10.82 25.85 -2.56
C PRO A 202 10.44 27.09 -3.38
N THR A 203 9.14 27.35 -3.52
CA THR A 203 8.59 28.55 -4.17
C THR A 203 7.98 29.52 -3.17
N ARG A 204 7.59 29.00 -2.00
CA ARG A 204 7.08 29.82 -0.92
C ARG A 204 7.63 29.34 0.42
N VAL A 205 8.18 30.29 1.17
CA VAL A 205 8.70 30.10 2.51
C VAL A 205 7.93 31.00 3.47
N ILE A 206 7.49 30.44 4.59
CA ILE A 206 6.84 31.18 5.68
C ILE A 206 7.70 31.11 6.93
N GLN A 207 7.56 32.09 7.82
CA GLN A 207 8.20 32.05 9.13
C GLN A 207 7.39 31.14 10.06
N GLY A 208 7.99 30.02 10.46
CA GLY A 208 7.40 29.08 11.39
C GLY A 208 7.94 29.26 12.81
N PRO A 209 7.41 28.51 13.81
CA PRO A 209 7.84 28.60 15.21
C PRO A 209 9.32 28.23 15.43
N TYR A 210 9.92 27.46 14.52
CA TYR A 210 11.31 26.95 14.60
C TYR A 210 12.19 27.48 13.46
N GLY A 211 11.80 28.58 12.82
CA GLY A 211 12.51 29.18 11.70
C GLY A 211 11.76 29.11 10.36
N PRO A 212 12.42 29.50 9.25
CA PRO A 212 11.80 29.49 7.93
C PRO A 212 11.37 28.09 7.50
N GLN A 213 10.14 27.94 7.01
CA GLN A 213 9.58 26.67 6.53
C GLN A 213 9.04 26.84 5.10
N ALA A 214 9.52 25.99 4.20
CA ALA A 214 8.99 25.94 2.84
C ALA A 214 7.62 25.25 2.84
N VAL A 215 6.62 25.90 2.29
CA VAL A 215 5.23 25.41 2.25
C VAL A 215 4.75 25.09 0.84
N GLU A 216 5.40 25.63 -0.18
CA GLU A 216 5.12 25.33 -1.58
C GLU A 216 6.41 24.91 -2.30
N TRP A 217 6.25 23.99 -3.24
CA TRP A 217 7.37 23.37 -3.92
C TRP A 217 7.04 23.19 -5.40
N GLU A 218 7.99 23.43 -6.28
CA GLU A 218 7.87 23.12 -7.70
C GLU A 218 9.00 22.18 -8.17
N PRO A 219 8.75 21.33 -9.17
CA PRO A 219 9.79 20.47 -9.73
C PRO A 219 10.92 21.29 -10.34
N ARG A 220 12.17 20.87 -10.12
CA ARG A 220 13.34 21.39 -10.82
C ARG A 220 13.25 21.07 -12.33
N ALA A 221 14.01 21.78 -13.14
CA ALA A 221 14.08 21.50 -14.57
C ALA A 221 14.48 20.02 -14.81
N GLY A 222 13.71 19.32 -15.64
CA GLY A 222 13.93 17.92 -15.95
C GLY A 222 13.40 16.91 -14.90
N ALA A 223 13.09 17.34 -13.68
CA ALA A 223 12.65 16.44 -12.60
C ALA A 223 11.41 15.63 -12.98
N ARG A 224 10.43 16.22 -13.67
CA ARG A 224 9.23 15.51 -14.11
C ARG A 224 9.57 14.28 -14.95
N ARG A 225 10.44 14.44 -15.95
CA ARG A 225 10.84 13.35 -16.84
C ARG A 225 11.60 12.28 -16.06
N ALA A 226 12.53 12.68 -15.21
CA ALA A 226 13.34 11.75 -14.42
C ALA A 226 12.50 10.94 -13.43
N ILE A 227 11.60 11.61 -12.67
CA ILE A 227 10.70 10.95 -11.72
C ILE A 227 9.79 9.95 -12.44
N LEU A 228 9.12 10.36 -13.52
CA LEU A 228 8.23 9.47 -14.26
C LEU A 228 8.98 8.31 -14.92
N GLY A 229 10.19 8.55 -15.42
CA GLY A 229 11.06 7.50 -15.96
C GLY A 229 11.50 6.49 -14.89
N ALA A 230 11.79 6.93 -13.68
CA ALA A 230 12.13 6.06 -12.56
C ALA A 230 10.94 5.21 -12.10
N VAL A 231 9.72 5.77 -12.12
CA VAL A 231 8.49 5.09 -11.67
C VAL A 231 7.96 4.10 -12.71
N ALA A 232 8.15 4.35 -14.00
CA ALA A 232 7.59 3.54 -15.08
C ALA A 232 7.89 2.02 -14.98
N PRO A 233 9.10 1.55 -14.60
CA PRO A 233 9.36 0.12 -14.46
C PRO A 233 8.60 -0.56 -13.31
N GLU A 234 8.16 0.21 -12.32
CA GLU A 234 7.44 -0.30 -11.13
C GLU A 234 5.94 -0.43 -11.38
N CYS A 235 5.42 0.15 -12.48
CA CYS A 235 4.00 0.30 -12.71
C CYS A 235 3.62 -0.12 -14.15
N MET A 236 2.54 -0.88 -14.25
CA MET A 236 1.85 -1.10 -15.51
C MET A 236 0.80 -0.01 -15.69
N SER A 237 0.86 0.70 -16.80
CA SER A 237 -0.07 1.78 -17.18
C SER A 237 -0.55 1.61 -18.61
#